data_997c0f7693784e118e2f96638711d2d3
#
_entry.id   997c0f7693784e118e2f96638711d2d3
#
_cell.length_a   1.000
_cell.length_b   1.000
_cell.length_c   1.000
_cell.angle_alpha   90.00
_cell.angle_beta   90.00
_cell.angle_gamma   90.00
#
_symmetry.space_group_name_H-M   'P 1'
#
loop_
_entity.id
_entity.type
_entity.pdbx_description
1 polymer ?
#
loop_
_entity_poly.entity_id
_entity_poly.type
_entity_poly.pdbx_seq_one_letter_code
_entity_poly.pdbx_strand_id
1 'polypeptide(L)'
;MSALTCFKTYDIRGRLGVDLDEGIAYRIGRGFARALQARRVVLGRDIRASSETLAAAVARALKDEGCDVLDLGLSGTEEMYFATTHFGADGGICVTASHNPIDYNGMKMVRAGSAPLDAATGLARIRAFAEGD
;
A
#
# COMPACT_ATOMS: atom_id res chain seq x y z
N MET A 1 -15.65 -12.77 -6.12
CA MET A 1 -14.23 -12.51 -5.85
C MET A 1 -13.81 -13.16 -4.55
N SER A 2 -12.70 -13.85 -4.57
CA SER A 2 -12.19 -14.51 -3.38
C SER A 2 -11.75 -13.49 -2.33
N ALA A 3 -11.92 -13.82 -1.06
CA ALA A 3 -11.42 -12.99 0.03
C ALA A 3 -9.89 -12.92 -0.01
N LEU A 4 -9.35 -11.75 0.29
CA LEU A 4 -7.91 -11.55 0.38
C LEU A 4 -7.44 -11.87 1.79
N THR A 5 -6.37 -12.64 1.89
CA THR A 5 -5.85 -13.14 3.16
C THR A 5 -4.67 -12.31 3.69
N CYS A 6 -4.26 -11.29 2.95
CA CYS A 6 -3.10 -10.47 3.34
C CYS A 6 -3.44 -9.27 4.22
N PHE A 7 -4.71 -8.98 4.45
CA PHE A 7 -5.10 -7.87 5.32
C PHE A 7 -5.00 -8.28 6.78
N LYS A 8 -4.20 -7.54 7.55
CA LYS A 8 -4.00 -7.73 8.99
C LYS A 8 -4.66 -6.59 9.75
N THR A 9 -4.44 -6.51 11.05
CA THR A 9 -5.12 -5.51 11.90
C THR A 9 -4.77 -4.07 11.49
N TYR A 10 -3.50 -3.81 11.17
CA TYR A 10 -3.01 -2.46 10.89
C TYR A 10 -2.29 -2.33 9.56
N ASP A 11 -2.03 -3.44 8.86
CA ASP A 11 -1.23 -3.41 7.64
C ASP A 11 -1.58 -4.57 6.72
N ILE A 12 -0.79 -4.69 5.66
CA ILE A 12 -0.88 -5.80 4.71
C ILE A 12 0.38 -6.63 4.84
N ARG A 13 0.21 -7.94 4.90
CA ARG A 13 1.33 -8.87 4.96
C ARG A 13 0.89 -10.24 4.49
N GLY A 14 1.72 -10.86 3.67
CA GLY A 14 1.38 -12.18 3.19
C GLY A 14 2.53 -12.87 2.50
N ARG A 15 2.32 -14.15 2.25
CA ARG A 15 3.27 -14.97 1.53
C ARG A 15 3.12 -14.72 0.03
N LEU A 16 4.24 -14.50 -0.62
CA LEU A 16 4.24 -14.22 -2.06
C LEU A 16 3.72 -15.41 -2.85
N GLY A 17 2.82 -15.14 -3.79
CA GLY A 17 2.20 -16.17 -4.62
C GLY A 17 1.05 -16.91 -3.95
N VAL A 18 0.83 -16.68 -2.66
CA VAL A 18 -0.27 -17.29 -1.90
C VAL A 18 -1.26 -16.22 -1.44
N ASP A 19 -0.78 -15.29 -0.63
CA ASP A 19 -1.61 -14.22 -0.07
C ASP A 19 -1.47 -12.90 -0.83
N LEU A 20 -0.35 -12.71 -1.51
CA LEU A 20 0.02 -11.44 -2.12
C LEU A 20 0.79 -11.68 -3.40
N ASP A 21 0.39 -10.99 -4.47
CA ASP A 21 1.08 -10.99 -5.75
C ASP A 21 0.87 -9.63 -6.43
N GLU A 22 1.41 -9.46 -7.65
CA GLU A 22 1.26 -8.20 -8.38
C GLU A 22 -0.19 -7.81 -8.62
N GLY A 23 -1.02 -8.77 -8.99
CA GLY A 23 -2.45 -8.51 -9.24
C GLY A 23 -3.16 -8.05 -7.99
N ILE A 24 -2.86 -8.68 -6.86
CA ILE A 24 -3.43 -8.29 -5.57
C ILE A 24 -2.90 -6.92 -5.16
N ALA A 25 -1.61 -6.66 -5.35
CA ALA A 25 -1.01 -5.35 -5.06
C ALA A 25 -1.68 -4.24 -5.87
N TYR A 26 -1.96 -4.49 -7.14
CA TYR A 26 -2.69 -3.55 -7.99
C TYR A 26 -4.07 -3.25 -7.40
N ARG A 27 -4.80 -4.30 -7.02
CA ARG A 27 -6.14 -4.15 -6.43
C ARG A 27 -6.11 -3.38 -5.12
N ILE A 28 -5.07 -3.59 -4.30
CA ILE A 28 -4.89 -2.86 -3.06
C ILE A 28 -4.63 -1.37 -3.33
N GLY A 29 -3.79 -1.06 -4.30
CA GLY A 29 -3.53 0.33 -4.70
C GLY A 29 -4.80 1.03 -5.18
N ARG A 30 -5.60 0.34 -5.99
CA ARG A 30 -6.88 0.85 -6.43
C ARG A 30 -7.83 1.10 -5.25
N GLY A 31 -7.89 0.13 -4.35
CA GLY A 31 -8.74 0.23 -3.16
C GLY A 31 -8.32 1.36 -2.25
N PHE A 32 -7.01 1.55 -2.09
CA PHE A 32 -6.46 2.64 -1.30
C PHE A 32 -6.90 4.00 -1.86
N ALA A 33 -6.73 4.19 -3.16
CA ALA A 33 -7.12 5.43 -3.81
C ALA A 33 -8.61 5.73 -3.63
N ARG A 34 -9.44 4.71 -3.82
CA ARG A 34 -10.90 4.88 -3.72
C ARG A 34 -11.37 5.09 -2.28
N ALA A 35 -10.85 4.31 -1.35
CA ALA A 35 -11.26 4.39 0.05
C ALA A 35 -10.92 5.74 0.66
N LEU A 36 -9.75 6.29 0.34
CA LEU A 36 -9.29 7.57 0.86
C LEU A 36 -9.66 8.73 -0.05
N GLN A 37 -10.24 8.47 -1.22
CA GLN A 37 -10.49 9.49 -2.25
C GLN A 37 -9.22 10.31 -2.50
N ALA A 38 -8.12 9.60 -2.62
CA ALA A 38 -6.80 10.19 -2.67
C ALA A 38 -6.51 10.80 -4.04
N ARG A 39 -5.79 11.93 -4.04
CA ARG A 39 -5.30 12.57 -5.24
C ARG A 39 -3.78 12.53 -5.33
N ARG A 40 -3.11 12.48 -4.18
CA ARG A 40 -1.66 12.46 -4.09
C ARG A 40 -1.27 11.43 -3.04
N VAL A 41 -0.40 10.49 -3.42
CA VAL A 41 0.01 9.40 -2.56
C VAL A 41 1.51 9.26 -2.60
N VAL A 42 2.13 9.15 -1.44
CA VAL A 42 3.56 8.87 -1.31
C VAL A 42 3.74 7.35 -1.40
N LEU A 43 4.75 6.91 -2.14
CA LEU A 43 5.03 5.48 -2.30
C LEU A 43 6.52 5.24 -2.10
N GLY A 44 6.85 4.36 -1.16
CA GLY A 44 8.20 3.91 -0.93
C GLY A 44 8.27 2.39 -0.90
N ARG A 45 9.48 1.85 -0.93
CA ARG A 45 9.68 0.40 -0.90
C ARG A 45 11.03 0.05 -0.29
N ASP A 46 11.13 -1.15 0.27
CA ASP A 46 12.39 -1.67 0.76
C ASP A 46 13.21 -2.29 -0.39
N ILE A 47 14.38 -2.85 -0.06
CA ILE A 47 15.34 -3.34 -1.06
C ILE A 47 14.97 -4.68 -1.68
N ARG A 48 13.99 -5.40 -1.17
CA ARG A 48 13.64 -6.71 -1.72
C ARG A 48 13.21 -6.60 -3.17
N ALA A 49 13.62 -7.56 -4.00
CA ALA A 49 13.23 -7.59 -5.40
C ALA A 49 11.70 -7.61 -5.56
N SER A 50 11.01 -8.38 -4.71
CA SER A 50 9.55 -8.43 -4.74
C SER A 50 8.92 -7.08 -4.40
N SER A 51 9.57 -6.26 -3.58
CA SER A 51 9.06 -4.93 -3.23
C SER A 51 9.03 -4.00 -4.44
N GLU A 52 10.05 -4.07 -5.29
CA GLU A 52 10.07 -3.29 -6.52
C GLU A 52 8.90 -3.67 -7.43
N THR A 53 8.66 -4.96 -7.60
CA THR A 53 7.58 -5.47 -8.44
C THR A 53 6.21 -5.07 -7.88
N LEU A 54 6.00 -5.25 -6.59
CA LEU A 54 4.74 -4.91 -5.95
C LEU A 54 4.51 -3.40 -5.94
N ALA A 55 5.54 -2.62 -5.68
CA ALA A 55 5.43 -1.15 -5.69
C ALA A 55 5.08 -0.63 -7.09
N ALA A 56 5.64 -1.24 -8.14
CA ALA A 56 5.29 -0.87 -9.50
C ALA A 56 3.81 -1.12 -9.79
N ALA A 57 3.26 -2.23 -9.31
CA ALA A 57 1.85 -2.54 -9.47
C ALA A 57 0.97 -1.54 -8.71
N VAL A 58 1.36 -1.18 -7.49
CA VAL A 58 0.64 -0.17 -6.70
C VAL A 58 0.67 1.19 -7.41
N ALA A 59 1.84 1.60 -7.90
CA ALA A 59 1.98 2.87 -8.61
C ALA A 59 1.07 2.93 -9.84
N ARG A 60 1.02 1.84 -10.60
CA ARG A 60 0.16 1.76 -11.79
C ARG A 60 -1.31 1.90 -11.40
N ALA A 61 -1.73 1.23 -10.33
CA ALA A 61 -3.10 1.31 -9.86
C ALA A 61 -3.47 2.73 -9.41
N LEU A 62 -2.58 3.37 -8.65
CA LEU A 62 -2.80 4.74 -8.19
C LEU A 62 -2.94 5.70 -9.37
N LYS A 63 -2.09 5.58 -10.37
CA LYS A 63 -2.15 6.42 -11.57
C LYS A 63 -3.43 6.16 -12.35
N ASP A 64 -3.85 4.90 -12.47
CA ASP A 64 -5.08 4.55 -13.16
C ASP A 64 -6.30 5.14 -12.46
N GLU A 65 -6.22 5.38 -11.15
CA GLU A 65 -7.29 6.03 -10.39
C GLU A 65 -7.15 7.55 -10.35
N GLY A 66 -6.20 8.11 -11.09
CA GLY A 66 -6.03 9.55 -11.19
C GLY A 66 -5.16 10.17 -10.10
N CYS A 67 -4.43 9.37 -9.34
CA CYS A 67 -3.56 9.90 -8.30
C CYS A 67 -2.21 10.31 -8.86
N ASP A 68 -1.65 11.39 -8.30
CA ASP A 68 -0.24 11.71 -8.45
C ASP A 68 0.54 10.84 -7.46
N VAL A 69 1.59 10.19 -7.94
CA VAL A 69 2.43 9.34 -7.12
C VAL A 69 3.75 10.05 -6.85
N LEU A 70 4.05 10.27 -5.56
CA LEU A 70 5.34 10.77 -5.13
C LEU A 70 6.20 9.56 -4.77
N ASP A 71 7.00 9.11 -5.72
CA ASP A 71 7.78 7.90 -5.58
C ASP A 71 9.10 8.20 -4.85
N LEU A 72 9.24 7.67 -3.65
CA LEU A 72 10.46 7.82 -2.84
C LEU A 72 11.55 6.84 -3.25
N GLY A 73 11.21 5.83 -4.05
CA GLY A 73 12.15 4.76 -4.36
C GLY A 73 12.46 3.91 -3.13
N LEU A 74 13.74 3.61 -2.93
CA LEU A 74 14.18 2.90 -1.72
C LEU A 74 14.02 3.81 -0.50
N SER A 75 13.21 3.38 0.44
CA SER A 75 12.95 4.19 1.63
C SER A 75 12.52 3.31 2.79
N GLY A 76 12.69 3.83 4.00
CA GLY A 76 12.13 3.21 5.19
C GLY A 76 10.69 3.67 5.42
N THR A 77 10.02 2.98 6.32
CA THR A 77 8.65 3.32 6.69
C THR A 77 8.55 4.74 7.26
N GLU A 78 9.54 5.12 8.07
CA GLU A 78 9.56 6.46 8.68
C GLU A 78 9.72 7.56 7.65
N GLU A 79 10.49 7.30 6.59
CA GLU A 79 10.62 8.26 5.49
C GLU A 79 9.30 8.45 4.77
N MET A 80 8.54 7.38 4.59
CA MET A 80 7.21 7.46 4.00
C MET A 80 6.27 8.27 4.89
N TYR A 81 6.31 8.09 6.19
CA TYR A 81 5.51 8.88 7.12
C TYR A 81 5.86 10.35 7.02
N PHE A 82 7.15 10.66 7.07
CA PHE A 82 7.63 12.05 6.97
C PHE A 82 7.16 12.69 5.66
N ALA A 83 7.36 12.01 4.56
CA ALA A 83 7.02 12.54 3.24
C ALA A 83 5.52 12.78 3.08
N THR A 84 4.69 11.88 3.62
CA THR A 84 3.24 12.02 3.55
C THR A 84 2.80 13.33 4.22
N THR A 85 3.34 13.63 5.38
CA THR A 85 3.04 14.88 6.09
C THR A 85 3.68 16.08 5.40
N HIS A 86 4.96 15.97 5.06
CA HIS A 86 5.73 17.08 4.50
C HIS A 86 5.16 17.58 3.17
N PHE A 87 4.74 16.67 2.31
CA PHE A 87 4.19 17.03 1.00
C PHE A 87 2.68 17.22 1.01
N GLY A 88 2.04 17.10 2.15
CA GLY A 88 0.59 17.23 2.25
C GLY A 88 -0.15 16.20 1.43
N ALA A 89 0.36 14.98 1.35
CA ALA A 89 -0.26 13.91 0.59
C ALA A 89 -1.51 13.39 1.31
N ASP A 90 -2.41 12.80 0.54
CA ASP A 90 -3.65 12.23 1.09
C ASP A 90 -3.41 10.89 1.77
N GLY A 91 -2.28 10.27 1.50
CA GLY A 91 -1.87 9.05 2.14
C GLY A 91 -0.49 8.63 1.69
N GLY A 92 0.02 7.59 2.32
CA GLY A 92 1.32 7.02 1.99
C GLY A 92 1.30 5.50 2.09
N ILE A 93 2.10 4.86 1.25
CA ILE A 93 2.28 3.41 1.23
C ILE A 93 3.77 3.12 1.19
N CYS A 94 4.21 2.19 2.03
CA CYS A 94 5.56 1.65 1.94
C CYS A 94 5.45 0.14 1.75
N VAL A 95 5.97 -0.35 0.62
CA VAL A 95 6.00 -1.78 0.35
C VAL A 95 7.21 -2.36 1.06
N THR A 96 6.97 -3.11 2.11
CA THR A 96 8.05 -3.62 2.96
C THR A 96 7.65 -4.93 3.60
N ALA A 97 8.59 -5.84 3.66
CA ALA A 97 8.44 -7.09 4.38
C ALA A 97 8.89 -6.98 5.83
N SER A 98 9.48 -5.85 6.22
CA SER A 98 10.06 -5.66 7.55
C SER A 98 11.03 -6.80 7.88
N HIS A 99 10.79 -7.54 8.96
CA HIS A 99 11.65 -8.65 9.39
C HIS A 99 11.11 -10.02 8.95
N ASN A 100 10.12 -10.06 8.08
CA ASN A 100 9.53 -11.33 7.64
C ASN A 100 10.49 -12.10 6.72
N PRO A 101 10.31 -13.43 6.59
CA PRO A 101 11.12 -14.25 5.67
C PRO A 101 11.07 -13.72 4.23
N ILE A 102 12.04 -14.16 3.42
CA ILE A 102 12.20 -13.67 2.04
C ILE A 102 10.97 -13.94 1.15
N ASP A 103 10.19 -14.97 1.46
CA ASP A 103 8.98 -15.31 0.71
C ASP A 103 7.74 -14.53 1.17
N TYR A 104 7.91 -13.55 2.05
CA TYR A 104 6.85 -12.66 2.51
C TYR A 104 7.08 -11.24 2.02
N ASN A 105 6.00 -10.50 1.91
CA ASN A 105 6.06 -9.05 1.72
C ASN A 105 4.77 -8.44 2.29
N GLY A 106 4.68 -7.14 2.22
CA GLY A 106 3.51 -6.44 2.72
C GLY A 106 3.56 -4.96 2.43
N MET A 107 2.65 -4.25 3.05
CA MET A 107 2.55 -2.80 2.89
C MET A 107 2.16 -2.17 4.22
N LYS A 108 2.87 -1.09 4.56
CA LYS A 108 2.45 -0.21 5.64
C LYS A 108 1.83 1.01 5.01
N MET A 109 0.71 1.46 5.58
CA MET A 109 -0.08 2.52 4.97
C MET A 109 -0.51 3.52 6.02
N VAL A 110 -0.56 4.79 5.62
CA VAL A 110 -1.09 5.86 6.45
C VAL A 110 -2.02 6.71 5.61
N ARG A 111 -2.92 7.43 6.28
CA ARG A 111 -3.76 8.45 5.65
C ARG A 111 -3.13 9.83 5.85
N ALA A 112 -3.81 10.87 5.41
CA ALA A 112 -3.30 12.24 5.50
C ALA A 112 -2.80 12.57 6.92
N GLY A 113 -1.71 13.33 7.01
CA GLY A 113 -1.09 13.64 8.29
C GLY A 113 -0.35 12.47 8.91
N SER A 114 -0.07 11.44 8.12
CA SER A 114 0.58 10.20 8.58
C SER A 114 -0.19 9.49 9.68
N ALA A 115 -1.51 9.70 9.69
CA ALA A 115 -2.38 9.05 10.68
C ALA A 115 -2.49 7.55 10.35
N PRO A 116 -2.46 6.70 11.36
CA PRO A 116 -2.51 5.25 11.12
C PRO A 116 -3.86 4.81 10.55
N LEU A 117 -3.83 3.68 9.86
CA LEU A 117 -5.04 3.03 9.35
C LEU A 117 -5.29 1.76 10.13
N ASP A 118 -6.56 1.57 10.51
CA ASP A 118 -7.06 0.31 11.04
C ASP A 118 -8.42 0.05 10.37
N ALA A 119 -9.13 -0.99 10.81
CA ALA A 119 -10.40 -1.34 10.19
C ALA A 119 -11.38 -0.16 10.21
N ALA A 120 -11.47 0.56 11.34
CA ALA A 120 -12.41 1.66 11.49
C ALA A 120 -12.01 2.91 10.69
N THR A 121 -10.71 3.12 10.45
CA THR A 121 -10.20 4.35 9.82
C THR A 121 -9.89 4.19 8.34
N GLY A 122 -10.22 3.06 7.74
CA GLY A 122 -10.11 2.91 6.30
C GLY A 122 -9.64 1.57 5.78
N LEU A 123 -8.96 0.77 6.59
CA LEU A 123 -8.39 -0.50 6.13
C LEU A 123 -9.47 -1.47 5.65
N ALA A 124 -10.60 -1.54 6.36
CA ALA A 124 -11.72 -2.37 5.94
C ALA A 124 -12.31 -1.94 4.60
N ARG A 125 -12.36 -0.62 4.36
CA ARG A 125 -12.85 -0.08 3.09
C ARG A 125 -11.88 -0.38 1.95
N ILE A 126 -10.57 -0.26 2.21
CA ILE A 126 -9.55 -0.61 1.23
C ILE A 126 -9.71 -2.08 0.85
N ARG A 127 -9.87 -2.94 1.85
CA ARG A 127 -10.08 -4.36 1.63
C ARG A 127 -11.33 -4.63 0.78
N ALA A 128 -12.43 -3.96 1.12
CA ALA A 128 -13.68 -4.14 0.38
C ALA A 128 -13.52 -3.78 -1.10
N PHE A 129 -12.88 -2.66 -1.40
CA PHE A 129 -12.60 -2.27 -2.78
C PHE A 129 -11.63 -3.23 -3.47
N ALA A 130 -10.63 -3.71 -2.75
CA ALA A 130 -9.65 -4.63 -3.32
C ALA A 130 -10.26 -6.00 -3.63
N GLU A 131 -11.21 -6.46 -2.81
CA GLU A 131 -11.90 -7.74 -3.02
C GLU A 131 -13.00 -7.63 -4.08
N GLY A 132 -13.50 -6.44 -4.32
CA GLY A 132 -14.52 -6.20 -5.33
C GLY A 132 -13.93 -6.10 -6.74
N ASP A 133 -14.80 -5.91 -7.69
CA ASP A 133 -14.41 -5.78 -9.11
C ASP A 133 -14.01 -4.36 -9.50
#